data_48be99389bf9b4869b984fc3f43027b0
#
_entry.id   48be99389bf9b4869b984fc3f43027b0
#
_cell.length_a   1.000
_cell.length_b   1.000
_cell.length_c   1.000
_cell.angle_alpha   90.00
_cell.angle_beta   90.00
_cell.angle_gamma   90.00
#
_symmetry.space_group_name_H-M   'P 1'
#
loop_
_entity.id
_entity.type
_entity.pdbx_description
1 polymer ?
#
loop_
_entity_poly.entity_id
_entity_poly.type
_entity_poly.pdbx_seq_one_letter_code
_entity_poly.pdbx_strand_id
1 'polypeptide(L)'
;MRRLWFLALLLPLAAACGSTKTVTVTTTKTVTQTATTAKNDVRVYFMRDGKVGPVAREAETTDRTALLAALEAGPTDAERAIGLTQGTGNERTAEEVYTLSQFAPQQAVDVGGRSYTRADFEDLTPAILVEAPLPFATVSAPLRLRGTANTFEATFEYELLDSNGKTLAKHFVTATSGSGTRGTYDVAIPFGPPGGTGKLVVYELSAADGSRIHQVEIPLTFIS
;
A
#
# COMPACT_ATOMS: atom_id res chain seq x y z
N MET A 1 24.18 -32.04 -48.74
CA MET A 1 25.31 -31.73 -49.66
C MET A 1 26.36 -31.04 -48.84
N ARG A 2 27.41 -31.80 -48.48
CA ARG A 2 28.81 -31.70 -48.93
C ARG A 2 29.39 -30.29 -48.64
N ARG A 3 30.51 -30.06 -47.99
CA ARG A 3 31.76 -30.84 -47.85
C ARG A 3 32.58 -30.33 -46.63
N LEU A 4 33.21 -31.26 -45.94
CA LEU A 4 34.44 -31.11 -45.15
C LEU A 4 35.60 -30.54 -46.00
N TRP A 5 36.51 -29.87 -45.36
CA TRP A 5 37.96 -29.96 -45.68
C TRP A 5 38.80 -29.74 -44.43
N PHE A 6 39.58 -30.78 -44.14
CA PHE A 6 40.72 -30.83 -43.23
C PHE A 6 41.90 -30.13 -43.89
N LEU A 7 42.80 -29.54 -43.14
CA LEU A 7 44.23 -29.78 -43.33
C LEU A 7 45.02 -29.45 -42.05
N ALA A 8 45.93 -30.37 -41.78
CA ALA A 8 46.80 -30.47 -40.63
C ALA A 8 48.21 -29.93 -40.93
N LEU A 9 49.00 -29.91 -39.88
CA LEU A 9 50.44 -30.02 -39.78
C LEU A 9 51.28 -28.73 -39.83
N LEU A 10 52.06 -28.42 -38.82
CA LEU A 10 53.43 -28.96 -38.48
C LEU A 10 54.00 -28.22 -37.28
N LEU A 11 54.54 -28.97 -36.33
CA LEU A 11 55.57 -28.52 -35.34
C LEU A 11 56.89 -28.25 -35.99
N PRO A 12 57.77 -27.43 -35.33
CA PRO A 12 58.89 -28.08 -34.71
C PRO A 12 59.29 -27.58 -33.30
N LEU A 13 59.99 -28.48 -32.61
CA LEU A 13 60.74 -28.40 -31.37
C LEU A 13 61.90 -27.38 -31.39
N ALA A 14 62.15 -26.78 -30.22
CA ALA A 14 63.47 -26.68 -29.54
C ALA A 14 63.27 -25.86 -28.26
N ALA A 15 63.43 -26.45 -27.15
CA ALA A 15 64.50 -26.63 -26.21
C ALA A 15 64.84 -25.41 -25.31
N ALA A 16 64.66 -25.70 -24.05
CA ALA A 16 65.51 -25.50 -22.90
C ALA A 16 65.37 -24.27 -21.98
N CYS A 17 65.11 -24.63 -20.71
CA CYS A 17 65.63 -24.07 -19.46
C CYS A 17 65.05 -22.76 -18.92
N GLY A 18 64.42 -22.93 -17.75
CA GLY A 18 64.12 -21.83 -16.82
C GLY A 18 62.85 -22.07 -16.01
N SER A 19 62.87 -22.98 -15.03
CA SER A 19 61.77 -23.19 -14.11
C SER A 19 61.64 -22.00 -13.17
N THR A 20 60.74 -21.13 -13.47
CA THR A 20 60.19 -20.22 -12.45
C THR A 20 58.68 -20.59 -12.23
N LYS A 21 58.44 -21.35 -11.17
CA LYS A 21 57.08 -21.64 -10.72
C LYS A 21 56.46 -20.35 -10.17
N THR A 22 55.68 -19.68 -11.00
CA THR A 22 54.80 -18.62 -10.51
C THR A 22 53.60 -19.28 -9.83
N VAL A 23 53.58 -19.24 -8.51
CA VAL A 23 52.39 -19.64 -7.73
C VAL A 23 51.43 -18.47 -7.80
N THR A 24 50.44 -18.58 -8.67
CA THR A 24 49.32 -17.65 -8.67
C THR A 24 48.40 -17.99 -7.49
N VAL A 25 48.52 -17.22 -6.41
CA VAL A 25 47.54 -17.28 -5.30
C VAL A 25 46.28 -16.56 -5.76
N THR A 26 45.31 -17.34 -6.21
CA THR A 26 43.95 -16.81 -6.48
C THR A 26 43.27 -16.58 -5.14
N THR A 27 43.30 -15.34 -4.65
CA THR A 27 42.49 -14.94 -3.49
C THR A 27 41.05 -14.85 -3.93
N THR A 28 40.26 -15.89 -3.69
CA THR A 28 38.80 -15.84 -3.86
C THR A 28 38.22 -14.96 -2.78
N LYS A 29 37.94 -13.71 -3.13
CA LYS A 29 37.18 -12.82 -2.24
C LYS A 29 35.71 -13.29 -2.23
N THR A 30 35.33 -14.03 -1.20
CA THR A 30 33.91 -14.37 -0.96
C THR A 30 33.18 -13.07 -0.65
N VAL A 31 32.49 -12.54 -1.64
CA VAL A 31 31.53 -11.44 -1.44
C VAL A 31 30.29 -12.07 -0.80
N THR A 32 30.17 -11.95 0.49
CA THR A 32 28.90 -12.25 1.17
C THR A 32 27.91 -11.17 0.74
N GLN A 33 27.11 -11.44 -0.29
CA GLN A 33 25.94 -10.64 -0.58
C GLN A 33 24.94 -10.87 0.56
N THR A 34 24.79 -9.87 1.42
CA THR A 34 23.65 -9.81 2.32
C THR A 34 22.43 -9.59 1.42
N ALA A 35 21.64 -10.63 1.21
CA ALA A 35 20.36 -10.50 0.52
C ALA A 35 19.50 -9.57 1.37
N THR A 36 19.33 -8.32 0.93
CA THR A 36 18.30 -7.44 1.47
C THR A 36 16.98 -7.99 0.98
N THR A 37 16.24 -8.66 1.86
CA THR A 37 14.88 -9.12 1.57
C THR A 37 14.03 -7.87 1.27
N ALA A 38 13.48 -7.77 0.08
CA ALA A 38 12.58 -6.70 -0.26
C ALA A 38 11.34 -6.81 0.64
N LYS A 39 11.06 -5.75 1.38
CA LYS A 39 9.86 -5.68 2.21
C LYS A 39 8.63 -5.41 1.34
N ASN A 40 7.49 -5.95 1.77
CA ASN A 40 6.21 -5.74 1.13
C ASN A 40 5.46 -4.61 1.81
N ASP A 41 4.89 -3.70 1.03
CA ASP A 41 3.96 -2.69 1.53
C ASP A 41 2.61 -3.34 1.79
N VAL A 42 2.19 -3.35 3.05
CA VAL A 42 0.91 -3.89 3.49
C VAL A 42 0.08 -2.81 4.16
N ARG A 43 -1.23 -3.00 4.16
CA ARG A 43 -2.17 -2.17 4.93
C ARG A 43 -2.47 -2.85 6.25
N VAL A 44 -2.46 -2.06 7.31
CA VAL A 44 -2.97 -2.44 8.62
C VAL A 44 -4.11 -1.50 8.96
N TYR A 45 -5.18 -2.02 9.53
CA TYR A 45 -6.36 -1.23 9.85
C TYR A 45 -6.47 -1.04 11.35
N PHE A 46 -6.62 0.20 11.77
CA PHE A 46 -6.86 0.63 13.15
C PHE A 46 -8.19 1.37 13.25
N MET A 47 -8.64 1.68 14.45
CA MET A 47 -9.87 2.44 14.67
C MET A 47 -9.59 3.94 14.67
N ARG A 48 -10.48 4.71 14.03
CA ARG A 48 -10.56 6.17 14.12
C ARG A 48 -12.03 6.58 14.18
N ASP A 49 -12.43 7.29 15.23
CA ASP A 49 -13.81 7.71 15.44
C ASP A 49 -14.81 6.53 15.37
N GLY A 50 -14.44 5.36 15.94
CA GLY A 50 -15.23 4.14 15.93
C GLY A 50 -15.33 3.44 14.56
N LYS A 51 -14.50 3.81 13.59
CA LYS A 51 -14.46 3.22 12.25
C LYS A 51 -13.06 2.76 11.88
N VAL A 52 -12.96 1.73 11.02
CA VAL A 52 -11.67 1.23 10.53
C VAL A 52 -10.99 2.26 9.61
N GLY A 53 -9.68 2.43 9.80
CA GLY A 53 -8.84 3.31 8.99
C GLY A 53 -7.51 2.64 8.65
N PRO A 54 -7.14 2.54 7.36
CA PRO A 54 -5.91 1.89 6.95
C PRO A 54 -4.69 2.79 7.10
N VAL A 55 -3.55 2.16 7.41
CA VAL A 55 -2.22 2.76 7.38
C VAL A 55 -1.24 1.84 6.66
N ALA A 56 -0.13 2.39 6.17
CA ALA A 56 0.94 1.62 5.56
C ALA A 56 1.84 0.95 6.61
N ARG A 57 2.28 -0.26 6.34
CA ARG A 57 3.36 -0.95 7.05
C ARG A 57 4.24 -1.68 6.05
N GLU A 58 5.49 -1.84 6.42
CA GLU A 58 6.39 -2.76 5.73
C GLU A 58 6.38 -4.12 6.45
N ALA A 59 6.21 -5.20 5.69
CA ALA A 59 6.30 -6.55 6.20
C ALA A 59 7.24 -7.41 5.34
N GLU A 60 7.97 -8.33 5.93
CA GLU A 60 8.88 -9.20 5.18
C GLU A 60 8.12 -10.18 4.29
N THR A 61 6.94 -10.60 4.74
CA THR A 61 6.03 -11.45 3.98
C THR A 61 4.59 -10.89 4.08
N THR A 62 3.69 -11.42 3.26
CA THR A 62 2.25 -11.08 3.30
C THR A 62 1.41 -12.19 3.91
N ASP A 63 2.03 -13.13 4.60
CA ASP A 63 1.31 -14.19 5.29
C ASP A 63 0.59 -13.67 6.54
N ARG A 64 -0.33 -14.50 7.05
CA ARG A 64 -1.17 -14.17 8.20
C ARG A 64 -0.35 -13.72 9.42
N THR A 65 0.76 -14.40 9.71
CA THR A 65 1.58 -14.13 10.88
C THR A 65 2.23 -12.76 10.80
N ALA A 66 2.80 -12.41 9.64
CA ALA A 66 3.41 -11.11 9.41
C ALA A 66 2.38 -9.97 9.46
N LEU A 67 1.19 -10.18 8.87
CA LEU A 67 0.11 -9.19 8.91
C LEU A 67 -0.40 -8.95 10.34
N LEU A 68 -0.60 -10.00 11.12
CA LEU A 68 -1.01 -9.86 12.52
C LEU A 68 0.09 -9.23 13.38
N ALA A 69 1.36 -9.57 13.16
CA ALA A 69 2.47 -8.93 13.87
C ALA A 69 2.53 -7.40 13.58
N ALA A 70 2.29 -7.00 12.33
CA ALA A 70 2.22 -5.60 11.96
C ALA A 70 1.03 -4.87 12.62
N LEU A 71 -0.10 -5.55 12.77
CA LEU A 71 -1.28 -5.05 13.49
C LEU A 71 -1.02 -4.97 15.01
N GLU A 72 -0.37 -5.98 15.60
CA GLU A 72 -0.03 -6.00 17.05
C GLU A 72 0.95 -4.88 17.44
N ALA A 73 1.78 -4.41 16.54
CA ALA A 73 2.68 -3.29 16.78
C ALA A 73 1.93 -1.99 17.13
N GLY A 74 0.64 -1.90 16.80
CA GLY A 74 -0.22 -0.76 17.10
C GLY A 74 0.07 0.48 16.26
N PRO A 75 -0.72 1.56 16.46
CA PRO A 75 -0.51 2.84 15.80
C PRO A 75 0.78 3.53 16.28
N THR A 76 1.50 4.19 15.39
CA THR A 76 2.62 5.08 15.69
C THR A 76 2.15 6.36 16.37
N ASP A 77 3.07 7.18 16.92
CA ASP A 77 2.71 8.48 17.53
C ASP A 77 2.05 9.43 16.50
N ALA A 78 2.56 9.44 15.26
CA ALA A 78 1.97 10.26 14.20
C ALA A 78 0.54 9.81 13.85
N GLU A 79 0.29 8.50 13.85
CA GLU A 79 -1.04 7.94 13.59
C GLU A 79 -2.00 8.18 14.75
N ARG A 80 -1.50 8.10 16.00
CA ARG A 80 -2.27 8.50 17.17
C ARG A 80 -2.63 9.99 17.13
N ALA A 81 -1.72 10.84 16.65
CA ALA A 81 -1.99 12.27 16.50
C ALA A 81 -3.12 12.61 15.52
N ILE A 82 -3.41 11.72 14.56
CA ILE A 82 -4.57 11.84 13.66
C ILE A 82 -5.77 10.99 14.10
N GLY A 83 -5.79 10.54 15.36
CA GLY A 83 -6.93 9.87 15.98
C GLY A 83 -6.99 8.36 15.81
N LEU A 84 -5.93 7.71 15.30
CA LEU A 84 -5.91 6.25 15.19
C LEU A 84 -5.61 5.60 16.55
N THR A 85 -6.41 4.61 16.91
CA THR A 85 -6.30 3.82 18.15
C THR A 85 -6.44 2.34 17.84
N GLN A 86 -5.94 1.50 18.74
CA GLN A 86 -6.16 0.06 18.64
C GLN A 86 -7.52 -0.29 19.24
N GLY A 87 -8.34 -1.01 18.47
CA GLY A 87 -9.66 -1.44 18.89
C GLY A 87 -9.63 -2.58 19.90
N THR A 88 -10.76 -2.80 20.57
CA THR A 88 -10.99 -3.91 21.50
C THR A 88 -12.25 -4.67 21.12
N GLY A 89 -12.35 -5.94 21.54
CA GLY A 89 -13.55 -6.75 21.28
C GLY A 89 -13.90 -6.82 19.79
N ASN A 90 -15.10 -6.38 19.43
CA ASN A 90 -15.59 -6.41 18.04
C ASN A 90 -14.78 -5.51 17.10
N GLU A 91 -14.32 -4.35 17.58
CA GLU A 91 -13.43 -3.46 16.82
C GLU A 91 -12.11 -4.15 16.48
N ARG A 92 -11.51 -4.85 17.44
CA ARG A 92 -10.29 -5.63 17.20
C ARG A 92 -10.51 -6.73 16.16
N THR A 93 -11.65 -7.40 16.21
CA THR A 93 -12.01 -8.41 15.20
C THR A 93 -12.13 -7.75 13.80
N ALA A 94 -12.74 -6.57 13.72
CA ALA A 94 -12.83 -5.82 12.47
C ALA A 94 -11.42 -5.44 11.93
N GLU A 95 -10.53 -4.92 12.79
CA GLU A 95 -9.14 -4.63 12.42
C GLU A 95 -8.43 -5.84 11.82
N GLU A 96 -8.57 -7.02 12.44
CA GLU A 96 -7.98 -8.26 11.95
C GLU A 96 -8.57 -8.68 10.60
N VAL A 97 -9.92 -8.66 10.47
CA VAL A 97 -10.60 -9.03 9.22
C VAL A 97 -10.18 -8.10 8.07
N TYR A 98 -10.15 -6.78 8.30
CA TYR A 98 -9.73 -5.83 7.28
C TYR A 98 -8.25 -5.98 6.90
N THR A 99 -7.39 -6.21 7.89
CA THR A 99 -5.94 -6.41 7.68
C THR A 99 -5.68 -7.70 6.91
N LEU A 100 -6.31 -8.81 7.29
CA LEU A 100 -6.09 -10.12 6.67
C LEU A 100 -6.71 -10.24 5.27
N SER A 101 -7.84 -9.58 5.02
CA SER A 101 -8.53 -9.61 3.73
C SER A 101 -8.04 -8.57 2.71
N GLN A 102 -6.98 -7.81 3.00
CA GLN A 102 -6.56 -6.66 2.17
C GLN A 102 -6.26 -6.99 0.70
N PHE A 103 -5.84 -8.23 0.41
CA PHE A 103 -5.55 -8.69 -0.95
C PHE A 103 -6.73 -9.38 -1.63
N ALA A 104 -7.74 -9.79 -0.85
CA ALA A 104 -8.95 -10.45 -1.33
C ALA A 104 -10.17 -9.98 -0.50
N PRO A 105 -10.61 -8.72 -0.66
CA PRO A 105 -11.60 -8.10 0.24
C PRO A 105 -12.96 -8.79 0.32
N GLN A 106 -13.29 -9.61 -0.69
CA GLN A 106 -14.54 -10.35 -0.76
C GLN A 106 -14.46 -11.72 -0.09
N GLN A 107 -13.23 -12.18 0.26
CA GLN A 107 -13.06 -13.49 0.88
C GLN A 107 -13.28 -13.41 2.39
N ALA A 108 -13.89 -14.46 2.93
CA ALA A 108 -13.99 -14.63 4.37
C ALA A 108 -12.64 -15.01 4.95
N VAL A 109 -12.36 -14.53 6.16
CA VAL A 109 -11.19 -14.89 6.96
C VAL A 109 -11.63 -15.47 8.30
N ASP A 110 -10.89 -16.46 8.79
CA ASP A 110 -11.12 -17.01 10.12
C ASP A 110 -10.43 -16.14 11.18
N VAL A 111 -11.17 -15.74 12.19
CA VAL A 111 -10.65 -15.03 13.37
C VAL A 111 -11.25 -15.68 14.60
N GLY A 112 -10.39 -16.23 15.46
CA GLY A 112 -10.84 -16.90 16.69
C GLY A 112 -11.76 -18.10 16.47
N GLY A 113 -11.62 -18.84 15.36
CA GLY A 113 -12.44 -20.01 15.01
C GLY A 113 -13.82 -19.65 14.42
N ARG A 114 -14.04 -18.40 14.04
CA ARG A 114 -15.24 -17.93 13.33
C ARG A 114 -14.84 -17.30 12.01
N SER A 115 -15.63 -17.54 10.97
CA SER A 115 -15.44 -16.98 9.64
C SER A 115 -16.18 -15.65 9.52
N TYR A 116 -15.46 -14.61 9.06
CA TYR A 116 -15.97 -13.25 8.88
C TYR A 116 -15.61 -12.69 7.50
N THR A 117 -16.45 -11.81 7.01
CA THR A 117 -16.20 -10.96 5.85
C THR A 117 -16.16 -9.50 6.28
N ARG A 118 -15.73 -8.60 5.43
CA ARG A 118 -15.80 -7.15 5.71
C ARG A 118 -17.25 -6.67 5.87
N ALA A 119 -18.21 -7.33 5.22
CA ALA A 119 -19.63 -6.98 5.32
C ALA A 119 -20.20 -7.19 6.74
N ASP A 120 -19.62 -8.10 7.52
CA ASP A 120 -20.02 -8.32 8.92
C ASP A 120 -19.68 -7.12 9.82
N PHE A 121 -18.88 -6.18 9.32
CA PHE A 121 -18.40 -4.97 10.03
C PHE A 121 -18.78 -3.68 9.29
N GLU A 122 -19.88 -3.68 8.54
CA GLU A 122 -20.35 -2.47 7.83
C GLU A 122 -20.55 -1.30 8.82
N ASP A 123 -21.07 -1.57 10.01
CA ASP A 123 -21.27 -0.55 11.06
C ASP A 123 -19.96 0.01 11.62
N LEU A 124 -18.83 -0.69 11.47
CA LEU A 124 -17.49 -0.23 11.83
C LEU A 124 -16.69 0.29 10.62
N THR A 125 -17.29 0.31 9.44
CA THR A 125 -16.67 0.82 8.22
C THR A 125 -17.12 2.26 7.98
N PRO A 126 -16.22 3.22 7.68
CA PRO A 126 -16.63 4.58 7.37
C PRO A 126 -17.43 4.60 6.06
N ALA A 127 -18.37 5.55 5.93
CA ALA A 127 -19.15 5.69 4.70
C ALA A 127 -18.25 5.81 3.47
N ILE A 128 -17.10 6.49 3.59
CA ILE A 128 -16.05 6.56 2.58
C ILE A 128 -14.78 5.98 3.16
N LEU A 129 -14.44 4.74 2.80
CA LEU A 129 -13.18 4.09 3.17
C LEU A 129 -12.15 4.33 2.08
N VAL A 130 -11.10 5.11 2.38
CA VAL A 130 -9.99 5.34 1.45
C VAL A 130 -8.89 4.33 1.72
N GLU A 131 -8.55 3.52 0.73
CA GLU A 131 -7.49 2.51 0.79
C GLU A 131 -6.23 2.89 -0.01
N ALA A 132 -6.31 3.98 -0.78
CA ALA A 132 -5.19 4.70 -1.39
C ALA A 132 -5.64 6.13 -1.75
N PRO A 133 -4.83 7.17 -1.47
CA PRO A 133 -3.55 7.09 -0.75
C PRO A 133 -3.74 6.79 0.74
N LEU A 134 -2.71 6.24 1.38
CA LEU A 134 -2.69 6.04 2.83
C LEU A 134 -2.16 7.28 3.56
N PRO A 135 -2.48 7.47 4.84
CA PRO A 135 -1.91 8.56 5.64
C PRO A 135 -0.39 8.61 5.56
N PHE A 136 0.14 9.83 5.43
CA PHE A 136 1.58 10.14 5.30
C PHE A 136 2.27 9.63 4.03
N ALA A 137 1.51 9.09 3.08
CA ALA A 137 2.07 8.65 1.81
C ALA A 137 2.72 9.81 1.05
N THR A 138 3.85 9.51 0.40
CA THR A 138 4.48 10.41 -0.58
C THR A 138 3.86 10.14 -1.93
N VAL A 139 3.28 11.17 -2.55
CA VAL A 139 2.47 11.04 -3.76
C VAL A 139 2.93 11.96 -4.88
N SER A 140 2.74 11.50 -6.11
CA SER A 140 2.97 12.24 -7.36
C SER A 140 1.66 12.39 -8.14
N ALA A 141 1.68 13.23 -9.16
CA ALA A 141 0.56 13.34 -10.11
C ALA A 141 0.66 12.26 -11.21
N PRO A 142 -0.43 11.65 -11.63
CA PRO A 142 -1.76 11.76 -11.02
C PRO A 142 -1.86 10.97 -9.71
N LEU A 143 -2.58 11.51 -8.70
CA LEU A 143 -2.87 10.80 -7.47
C LEU A 143 -3.94 9.74 -7.72
N ARG A 144 -3.71 8.49 -7.33
CA ARG A 144 -4.74 7.45 -7.36
C ARG A 144 -5.56 7.50 -6.08
N LEU A 145 -6.85 7.73 -6.20
CA LEU A 145 -7.83 7.66 -5.11
C LEU A 145 -8.67 6.40 -5.27
N ARG A 146 -8.51 5.44 -4.34
CA ARG A 146 -9.17 4.13 -4.40
C ARG A 146 -9.71 3.71 -3.03
N GLY A 147 -10.84 2.99 -3.06
CA GLY A 147 -11.43 2.41 -1.86
C GLY A 147 -12.84 1.92 -2.08
N THR A 148 -13.65 2.00 -1.01
CA THR A 148 -15.06 1.65 -1.05
C THR A 148 -15.91 2.76 -0.43
N ALA A 149 -17.14 2.92 -0.91
CA ALA A 149 -18.08 3.88 -0.36
C ALA A 149 -19.48 3.31 -0.24
N ASN A 150 -20.22 3.78 0.77
CA ASN A 150 -21.63 3.54 0.94
C ASN A 150 -22.28 4.90 1.29
N THR A 151 -22.41 5.75 0.26
CA THR A 151 -22.90 7.11 0.32
C THR A 151 -24.24 7.22 -0.41
N PHE A 152 -24.98 8.27 -0.16
CA PHE A 152 -26.23 8.54 -0.88
C PHE A 152 -25.97 8.70 -2.37
N GLU A 153 -26.76 8.04 -3.21
CA GLU A 153 -26.59 7.98 -4.67
C GLU A 153 -25.17 7.57 -5.14
N ALA A 154 -24.44 6.81 -4.31
CA ALA A 154 -23.06 6.37 -4.58
C ALA A 154 -22.06 7.51 -4.82
N THR A 155 -22.38 8.76 -4.43
CA THR A 155 -21.58 9.93 -4.77
C THR A 155 -20.97 10.58 -3.53
N PHE A 156 -19.71 11.02 -3.65
CA PHE A 156 -19.00 11.81 -2.66
C PHE A 156 -18.02 12.77 -3.37
N GLU A 157 -17.50 13.75 -2.64
CA GLU A 157 -16.53 14.69 -3.16
C GLU A 157 -15.14 14.45 -2.58
N TYR A 158 -14.11 14.85 -3.31
CA TYR A 158 -12.75 15.01 -2.81
C TYR A 158 -12.25 16.44 -3.01
N GLU A 159 -11.34 16.84 -2.14
CA GLU A 159 -10.59 18.08 -2.21
C GLU A 159 -9.13 17.81 -1.84
N LEU A 160 -8.20 18.10 -2.76
CA LEU A 160 -6.77 17.98 -2.54
C LEU A 160 -6.21 19.35 -2.21
N LEU A 161 -5.60 19.50 -1.03
CA LEU A 161 -5.14 20.77 -0.48
C LEU A 161 -3.63 20.76 -0.25
N ASP A 162 -2.96 21.87 -0.53
CA ASP A 162 -1.58 22.10 -0.09
C ASP A 162 -1.51 22.47 1.41
N SER A 163 -0.30 22.67 1.93
CA SER A 163 -0.08 23.04 3.35
C SER A 163 -0.68 24.40 3.74
N ASN A 164 -0.98 25.26 2.80
CA ASN A 164 -1.59 26.57 3.02
C ASN A 164 -3.12 26.54 2.89
N GLY A 165 -3.70 25.34 2.62
CA GLY A 165 -5.13 25.17 2.39
C GLY A 165 -5.60 25.57 1.00
N LYS A 166 -4.69 25.81 0.03
CA LYS A 166 -5.04 26.08 -1.35
C LYS A 166 -5.49 24.78 -2.02
N THR A 167 -6.63 24.82 -2.68
CA THR A 167 -7.15 23.70 -3.46
C THR A 167 -6.31 23.44 -4.71
N LEU A 168 -5.76 22.24 -4.82
CA LEU A 168 -4.99 21.74 -5.96
C LEU A 168 -5.91 21.02 -6.95
N ALA A 169 -6.88 20.28 -6.45
CA ALA A 169 -7.91 19.59 -7.24
C ALA A 169 -9.16 19.39 -6.39
N LYS A 170 -10.33 19.44 -7.02
CA LYS A 170 -11.62 19.16 -6.40
C LYS A 170 -12.58 18.60 -7.43
N HIS A 171 -13.28 17.51 -7.10
CA HIS A 171 -14.31 16.93 -7.96
C HIS A 171 -15.17 15.96 -7.15
N PHE A 172 -16.25 15.46 -7.77
CA PHE A 172 -17.01 14.34 -7.23
C PHE A 172 -16.51 13.00 -7.77
N VAL A 173 -16.81 11.94 -7.03
CA VAL A 173 -16.56 10.54 -7.37
C VAL A 173 -17.87 9.78 -7.26
N THR A 174 -18.14 8.93 -8.24
CA THR A 174 -19.26 7.97 -8.17
C THR A 174 -18.70 6.56 -7.99
N ALA A 175 -19.09 5.91 -6.90
CA ALA A 175 -18.76 4.51 -6.64
C ALA A 175 -19.68 3.59 -7.48
N THR A 176 -19.34 2.30 -7.54
CA THR A 176 -20.11 1.31 -8.31
C THR A 176 -21.49 1.03 -7.72
N SER A 177 -21.72 1.34 -6.44
CA SER A 177 -23.02 1.31 -5.76
C SER A 177 -23.00 2.20 -4.51
N GLY A 178 -24.17 2.44 -3.90
CA GLY A 178 -24.36 3.25 -2.70
C GLY A 178 -25.75 3.02 -2.12
N SER A 179 -26.21 3.94 -1.25
CA SER A 179 -27.55 3.93 -0.64
C SER A 179 -27.89 2.59 0.03
N GLY A 180 -26.98 2.10 0.89
CA GLY A 180 -27.14 0.84 1.63
C GLY A 180 -26.36 -0.34 1.05
N THR A 181 -25.76 -0.20 -0.13
CA THR A 181 -24.89 -1.22 -0.72
C THR A 181 -23.51 -0.64 -1.00
N ARG A 182 -22.48 -1.13 -0.31
CA ARG A 182 -21.11 -0.63 -0.47
C ARG A 182 -20.57 -0.91 -1.87
N GLY A 183 -20.17 0.14 -2.56
CA GLY A 183 -19.53 0.11 -3.87
C GLY A 183 -18.02 0.31 -3.78
N THR A 184 -17.34 0.14 -4.90
CA THR A 184 -15.91 0.41 -5.07
C THR A 184 -15.70 1.67 -5.91
N TYR A 185 -14.55 2.34 -5.73
CA TYR A 185 -14.12 3.42 -6.59
C TYR A 185 -12.60 3.35 -6.81
N ASP A 186 -12.16 3.80 -7.99
CA ASP A 186 -10.75 3.86 -8.36
C ASP A 186 -10.58 4.95 -9.43
N VAL A 187 -10.10 6.11 -9.03
CA VAL A 187 -9.97 7.28 -9.88
C VAL A 187 -8.58 7.88 -9.82
N ALA A 188 -8.13 8.46 -10.93
CA ALA A 188 -6.89 9.19 -11.04
C ALA A 188 -7.17 10.70 -10.97
N ILE A 189 -6.54 11.39 -10.03
CA ILE A 189 -6.71 12.82 -9.79
C ILE A 189 -5.51 13.55 -10.42
N PRO A 190 -5.69 14.26 -11.54
CA PRO A 190 -4.65 15.11 -12.07
C PRO A 190 -4.52 16.37 -11.20
N PHE A 191 -3.29 16.77 -10.89
CA PHE A 191 -3.00 18.01 -10.19
C PHE A 191 -1.58 18.50 -10.50
N GLY A 192 -1.28 19.76 -10.22
CA GLY A 192 0.08 20.29 -10.28
C GLY A 192 0.72 20.14 -8.90
N PRO A 193 1.71 19.21 -8.71
CA PRO A 193 2.28 18.97 -7.40
C PRO A 193 3.08 20.20 -6.94
N PRO A 194 2.75 20.77 -5.73
CA PRO A 194 3.43 21.96 -5.23
C PRO A 194 4.76 21.65 -4.53
N GLY A 195 5.05 20.35 -4.30
CA GLY A 195 6.07 19.93 -3.33
C GLY A 195 5.62 20.14 -1.89
N GLY A 196 6.27 19.47 -0.93
CA GLY A 196 5.97 19.61 0.50
C GLY A 196 4.73 18.85 0.95
N THR A 197 4.12 19.31 2.04
CA THR A 197 2.99 18.62 2.68
C THR A 197 1.64 19.17 2.25
N GLY A 198 0.60 18.38 2.47
CA GLY A 198 -0.80 18.76 2.29
C GLY A 198 -1.73 17.65 2.73
N LYS A 199 -2.96 17.66 2.25
CA LYS A 199 -3.95 16.63 2.60
C LYS A 199 -4.96 16.38 1.48
N LEU A 200 -5.47 15.17 1.45
CA LEU A 200 -6.69 14.82 0.74
C LEU A 200 -7.84 14.83 1.74
N VAL A 201 -8.93 15.47 1.40
CA VAL A 201 -10.19 15.47 2.15
C VAL A 201 -11.23 14.81 1.27
N VAL A 202 -11.90 13.78 1.76
CA VAL A 202 -13.07 13.17 1.11
C VAL A 202 -14.28 13.38 2.00
N TYR A 203 -15.45 13.65 1.43
CA TYR A 203 -16.67 13.91 2.17
C TYR A 203 -17.91 13.71 1.31
N GLU A 204 -19.02 13.40 1.94
CA GLU A 204 -20.35 13.39 1.33
C GLU A 204 -21.03 14.74 1.58
N LEU A 205 -21.81 15.21 0.62
CA LEU A 205 -22.71 16.34 0.83
C LEU A 205 -24.07 15.83 1.30
N SER A 206 -24.51 16.33 2.44
CA SER A 206 -25.83 16.03 3.00
C SER A 206 -26.92 16.43 2.01
N ALA A 207 -27.81 15.50 1.68
CA ALA A 207 -28.97 15.78 0.83
C ALA A 207 -29.97 16.74 1.48
N ALA A 208 -29.89 16.94 2.82
CA ALA A 208 -30.79 17.81 3.55
C ALA A 208 -30.44 19.29 3.44
N ASP A 209 -29.10 19.61 3.49
CA ASP A 209 -28.66 20.99 3.63
C ASP A 209 -27.34 21.30 2.91
N GLY A 210 -26.74 20.32 2.23
CA GLY A 210 -25.47 20.46 1.53
C GLY A 210 -24.25 20.57 2.44
N SER A 211 -24.39 20.33 3.74
CA SER A 211 -23.26 20.29 4.66
C SER A 211 -22.34 19.09 4.40
N ARG A 212 -21.04 19.21 4.76
CA ARG A 212 -20.10 18.09 4.67
C ARG A 212 -20.36 17.11 5.80
N ILE A 213 -20.62 15.87 5.45
CA ILE A 213 -20.76 14.73 6.36
C ILE A 213 -19.79 13.63 5.97
N HIS A 214 -19.56 12.65 6.84
CA HIS A 214 -18.69 11.49 6.60
C HIS A 214 -17.26 11.87 6.13
N GLN A 215 -16.75 12.99 6.66
CA GLN A 215 -15.46 13.54 6.24
C GLN A 215 -14.30 12.68 6.73
N VAL A 216 -13.35 12.41 5.83
CA VAL A 216 -12.07 11.75 6.13
C VAL A 216 -10.94 12.62 5.62
N GLU A 217 -9.97 12.94 6.49
CA GLU A 217 -8.76 13.68 6.14
C GLU A 217 -7.55 12.75 6.14
N ILE A 218 -6.73 12.85 5.10
CA ILE A 218 -5.55 12.02 4.87
C ILE A 218 -4.35 12.94 4.64
N PRO A 219 -3.42 13.06 5.61
CA PRO A 219 -2.21 13.84 5.44
C PRO A 219 -1.30 13.20 4.39
N LEU A 220 -0.69 14.02 3.52
CA LEU A 220 0.12 13.60 2.40
C LEU A 220 1.41 14.42 2.29
N THR A 221 2.39 13.88 1.56
CA THR A 221 3.58 14.59 1.09
C THR A 221 3.59 14.56 -0.44
N PHE A 222 3.75 15.73 -1.07
CA PHE A 222 3.80 15.85 -2.54
C PHE A 222 5.25 15.89 -3.02
N ILE A 223 5.59 15.05 -3.99
CA ILE A 223 6.82 15.21 -4.77
C ILE A 223 6.59 16.19 -5.93
N SER A 224 7.52 17.11 -6.07
CA SER A 224 7.55 18.07 -7.20
C SER A 224 8.02 17.41 -8.50
#